data_3a0047cb619e7a160e5ed8f608bbc595
#
_entry.id   3a0047cb619e7a160e5ed8f608bbc595
#
_cell.length_a   1.000
_cell.length_b   1.000
_cell.length_c   1.000
_cell.angle_alpha   90.00
_cell.angle_beta   90.00
_cell.angle_gamma   90.00
#
_symmetry.space_group_name_H-M   'P 1'
#
loop_
_entity.id
_entity.type
_entity.pdbx_description
1 polymer ?
#
loop_
_entity_poly.entity_id
_entity_poly.type
_entity_poly.pdbx_seq_one_letter_code
_entity_poly.pdbx_strand_id
1 'polypeptide(L)'
;KPSLIFALAAISFMIVGTASNSAANEAGGLPILNQEPTPIPASPNLIKPEILPCDPTAVYALYFYSPNCPHCTATLEDFIQPMQFEFGTKLSIVLVNIDYAENYELLIRTEEYYGIKAEERAIPTLVVGDEVLIGGEEIRSTFRDIVEKGILAGGIPWPSIPNFDPNKII
;
A
#
# COMPACT_ATOMS: atom_id res chain seq x y z
N LYS A 1 49.97 7.45 -14.25
CA LYS A 1 50.51 8.61 -13.53
C LYS A 1 50.29 9.88 -14.33
N PRO A 2 49.93 11.03 -13.83
CA PRO A 2 49.86 11.53 -12.46
C PRO A 2 48.42 11.82 -12.02
N SER A 3 48.02 11.76 -10.79
CA SER A 3 48.16 12.65 -9.63
C SER A 3 47.91 14.15 -9.88
N LEU A 4 46.97 14.65 -9.13
CA LEU A 4 46.92 16.00 -8.52
C LEU A 4 45.44 16.44 -8.37
N ILE A 5 44.93 16.97 -7.31
CA ILE A 5 45.33 17.70 -6.08
C ILE A 5 44.00 18.24 -5.50
N PHE A 6 43.90 18.14 -4.23
CA PHE A 6 43.07 18.83 -3.24
C PHE A 6 42.60 20.25 -3.60
N ALA A 7 41.35 20.55 -3.20
CA ALA A 7 41.00 21.85 -2.68
C ALA A 7 39.95 21.72 -1.55
N LEU A 8 40.40 21.84 -0.32
CA LEU A 8 39.61 22.19 0.85
C LEU A 8 39.15 23.65 0.69
N ALA A 9 37.87 23.91 0.87
CA ALA A 9 37.36 25.23 1.19
C ALA A 9 36.59 25.16 2.50
N ALA A 10 37.26 25.55 3.57
CA ALA A 10 36.68 25.86 4.86
C ALA A 10 35.96 27.22 4.75
N ILE A 11 34.65 27.25 4.99
CA ILE A 11 33.94 28.51 5.23
C ILE A 11 33.57 28.53 6.71
N SER A 12 34.35 29.37 7.40
CA SER A 12 34.08 29.85 8.75
C SER A 12 32.91 30.82 8.70
N PHE A 13 31.83 30.58 9.44
CA PHE A 13 30.81 31.59 9.64
C PHE A 13 30.73 31.95 11.12
N MET A 14 31.03 33.21 11.33
CA MET A 14 31.10 33.91 12.62
C MET A 14 29.75 34.01 13.30
N ILE A 15 29.77 33.77 14.58
CA ILE A 15 28.79 34.13 15.58
C ILE A 15 28.84 35.63 15.86
N VAL A 16 27.75 36.31 15.78
CA VAL A 16 27.44 37.60 16.43
C VAL A 16 26.04 37.43 16.99
N GLY A 17 25.82 37.46 18.14
CA GLY A 17 25.88 38.05 19.42
C GLY A 17 24.80 39.10 19.63
N THR A 18 24.02 38.92 20.75
CA THR A 18 23.24 39.90 21.55
C THR A 18 21.93 40.43 20.96
N ALA A 19 20.80 40.36 21.66
CA ALA A 19 20.50 41.14 22.84
C ALA A 19 19.29 40.59 23.60
N SER A 20 19.43 40.58 24.90
CA SER A 20 18.38 40.48 25.89
C SER A 20 17.35 41.61 25.73
N ASN A 21 16.07 41.27 25.83
CA ASN A 21 15.09 42.24 26.32
C ASN A 21 14.16 41.54 27.29
N SER A 22 14.40 41.85 28.54
CA SER A 22 13.56 41.61 29.70
C SER A 22 12.49 42.71 29.70
N ALA A 23 11.24 42.35 29.61
CA ALA A 23 10.16 43.21 30.07
C ALA A 23 9.12 42.34 30.76
N ALA A 24 8.90 42.71 31.99
CA ALA A 24 8.01 42.08 32.92
C ALA A 24 6.54 42.36 32.62
N ASN A 25 5.74 41.40 33.05
CA ASN A 25 4.49 41.60 33.76
C ASN A 25 3.29 42.17 33.02
N GLU A 26 2.27 41.32 32.88
CA GLU A 26 0.94 41.67 33.42
C GLU A 26 0.09 40.40 33.52
N ALA A 27 -0.38 40.20 34.75
CA ALA A 27 -1.35 39.19 35.07
C ALA A 27 -2.73 39.62 34.50
N GLY A 28 -3.09 38.99 33.39
CA GLY A 28 -4.45 39.05 32.84
C GLY A 28 -5.04 37.64 32.89
N GLY A 29 -5.83 37.36 33.93
CA GLY A 29 -6.58 36.12 33.99
C GLY A 29 -7.55 36.04 32.83
N LEU A 30 -7.29 35.07 31.95
CA LEU A 30 -8.25 34.70 30.92
C LEU A 30 -9.40 33.92 31.59
N PRO A 31 -10.66 34.24 31.26
CA PRO A 31 -11.79 33.48 31.77
C PRO A 31 -11.69 32.05 31.22
N ILE A 32 -11.74 31.09 32.15
CA ILE A 32 -11.92 29.68 31.84
C ILE A 32 -13.31 29.56 31.21
N LEU A 33 -13.38 29.61 29.90
CA LEU A 33 -14.54 29.16 29.15
C LEU A 33 -14.65 27.65 29.40
N ASN A 34 -15.56 27.27 30.27
CA ASN A 34 -16.13 25.93 30.32
C ASN A 34 -16.79 25.66 28.97
N GLN A 35 -16.00 25.26 27.98
CA GLN A 35 -16.55 24.62 26.81
C GLN A 35 -16.88 23.18 27.20
N GLU A 36 -18.18 22.95 27.41
CA GLU A 36 -18.70 21.59 27.38
C GLU A 36 -18.15 20.88 26.13
N PRO A 37 -17.68 19.63 26.25
CA PRO A 37 -17.26 18.89 25.04
C PRO A 37 -18.48 18.77 24.13
N THR A 38 -18.49 19.54 23.05
CA THR A 38 -19.45 19.36 21.98
C THR A 38 -19.34 17.90 21.54
N PRO A 39 -20.45 17.12 21.53
CA PRO A 39 -20.42 15.77 21.04
C PRO A 39 -19.90 15.80 19.60
N ILE A 40 -18.77 15.12 19.36
CA ILE A 40 -18.26 14.89 18.03
C ILE A 40 -19.42 14.23 17.28
N PRO A 41 -19.92 14.83 16.20
CA PRO A 41 -20.94 14.18 15.39
C PRO A 41 -20.36 12.83 14.98
N ALA A 42 -21.01 11.74 15.40
CA ALA A 42 -20.70 10.41 14.94
C ALA A 42 -20.64 10.50 13.41
N SER A 43 -19.45 10.31 12.84
CA SER A 43 -19.27 10.30 11.39
C SER A 43 -20.22 9.26 10.80
N PRO A 44 -21.30 9.69 10.14
CA PRO A 44 -22.06 8.77 9.34
C PRO A 44 -21.28 8.62 8.02
N ASN A 45 -21.04 7.43 7.66
CA ASN A 45 -20.41 6.97 6.46
C ASN A 45 -18.95 6.54 6.65
N LEU A 46 -18.80 5.32 7.13
CA LEU A 46 -17.87 4.40 6.47
C LEU A 46 -18.24 4.45 4.99
N ILE A 47 -17.53 5.30 4.25
CA ILE A 47 -17.57 5.26 2.80
C ILE A 47 -17.01 3.88 2.47
N LYS A 48 -17.92 2.93 2.22
CA LYS A 48 -17.56 1.70 1.52
C LYS A 48 -16.74 2.18 0.32
N PRO A 49 -15.49 1.75 0.12
CA PRO A 49 -14.73 2.21 -1.02
C PRO A 49 -15.55 1.84 -2.26
N GLU A 50 -16.22 2.84 -2.81
CA GLU A 50 -16.87 2.72 -4.10
C GLU A 50 -15.69 2.50 -5.05
N ILE A 51 -15.56 1.29 -5.57
CA ILE A 51 -14.53 0.99 -6.55
C ILE A 51 -14.80 1.96 -7.70
N LEU A 52 -13.93 2.98 -7.80
CA LEU A 52 -13.94 3.92 -8.90
C LEU A 52 -14.06 3.15 -10.21
N PRO A 53 -14.77 3.70 -11.21
CA PRO A 53 -14.89 3.05 -12.51
C PRO A 53 -13.50 2.60 -12.96
N CYS A 54 -13.37 1.30 -13.26
CA CYS A 54 -12.10 0.70 -13.61
C CYS A 54 -11.41 1.51 -14.71
N ASP A 55 -10.23 2.07 -14.43
CA ASP A 55 -9.38 2.65 -15.46
C ASP A 55 -8.91 1.48 -16.36
N PRO A 56 -9.34 1.40 -17.62
CA PRO A 56 -8.97 0.27 -18.48
C PRO A 56 -7.46 0.20 -18.74
N THR A 57 -6.73 1.28 -18.41
CA THR A 57 -5.27 1.37 -18.58
C THR A 57 -4.49 1.04 -17.31
N ALA A 58 -5.19 0.67 -16.22
CA ALA A 58 -4.56 0.23 -14.98
C ALA A 58 -4.38 -1.30 -14.95
N VAL A 59 -3.50 -1.74 -14.08
CA VAL A 59 -3.29 -3.15 -13.75
C VAL A 59 -4.07 -3.49 -12.50
N TYR A 60 -4.86 -4.54 -12.54
CA TYR A 60 -5.68 -5.02 -11.44
C TYR A 60 -5.20 -6.37 -10.95
N ALA A 61 -5.03 -6.51 -9.62
CA ALA A 61 -4.54 -7.74 -9.01
C ALA A 61 -5.27 -8.07 -7.71
N LEU A 62 -5.25 -9.35 -7.33
CA LEU A 62 -5.72 -9.86 -6.05
C LEU A 62 -4.53 -10.36 -5.25
N TYR A 63 -4.43 -9.97 -3.99
CA TYR A 63 -3.40 -10.44 -3.07
C TYR A 63 -4.05 -11.20 -1.92
N PHE A 64 -3.96 -12.52 -1.94
CA PHE A 64 -4.47 -13.41 -0.91
C PHE A 64 -3.46 -13.55 0.21
N TYR A 65 -3.88 -13.27 1.44
CA TYR A 65 -3.01 -13.25 2.60
C TYR A 65 -3.77 -13.59 3.89
N SER A 66 -3.04 -13.98 4.93
CA SER A 66 -3.52 -13.96 6.32
C SER A 66 -2.69 -12.96 7.14
N PRO A 67 -3.31 -12.14 7.99
CA PRO A 67 -2.57 -11.27 8.93
C PRO A 67 -1.69 -12.07 9.90
N ASN A 68 -2.00 -13.34 10.13
CA ASN A 68 -1.25 -14.25 11.00
C ASN A 68 -0.07 -14.94 10.29
N CYS A 69 0.14 -14.68 8.98
CA CYS A 69 1.23 -15.23 8.19
C CYS A 69 2.39 -14.22 8.09
N PRO A 70 3.55 -14.44 8.76
CA PRO A 70 4.66 -13.47 8.72
C PRO A 70 5.21 -13.21 7.32
N HIS A 71 5.23 -14.23 6.44
CA HIS A 71 5.68 -14.05 5.04
C HIS A 71 4.72 -13.19 4.24
N CYS A 72 3.42 -13.28 4.53
CA CYS A 72 2.39 -12.48 3.87
C CYS A 72 2.52 -11.01 4.28
N THR A 73 2.63 -10.73 5.59
CA THR A 73 2.76 -9.36 6.11
C THR A 73 4.05 -8.71 5.63
N ALA A 74 5.19 -9.42 5.68
CA ALA A 74 6.44 -8.90 5.17
C ALA A 74 6.40 -8.61 3.65
N THR A 75 5.74 -9.46 2.85
CA THR A 75 5.59 -9.17 1.42
C THR A 75 4.67 -7.99 1.17
N LEU A 76 3.60 -7.86 1.96
CA LEU A 76 2.66 -6.75 1.87
C LEU A 76 3.33 -5.41 2.19
N GLU A 77 4.04 -5.34 3.32
CA GLU A 77 4.63 -4.10 3.84
C GLU A 77 5.87 -3.68 3.04
N ASP A 78 6.76 -4.63 2.75
CA ASP A 78 8.06 -4.33 2.13
C ASP A 78 8.00 -4.21 0.60
N PHE A 79 6.96 -4.72 -0.04
CA PHE A 79 6.90 -4.78 -1.50
C PHE A 79 5.56 -4.31 -2.09
N ILE A 80 4.42 -4.87 -1.67
CA ILE A 80 3.12 -4.57 -2.30
C ILE A 80 2.70 -3.12 -2.06
N GLN A 81 2.75 -2.64 -0.81
CA GLN A 81 2.38 -1.26 -0.48
C GLN A 81 3.29 -0.23 -1.15
N PRO A 82 4.64 -0.37 -1.15
CA PRO A 82 5.51 0.50 -1.92
C PRO A 82 5.20 0.53 -3.42
N MET A 83 4.90 -0.61 -4.03
CA MET A 83 4.49 -0.66 -5.43
C MET A 83 3.17 0.08 -5.69
N GLN A 84 2.16 -0.10 -4.85
CA GLN A 84 0.90 0.64 -4.99
C GLN A 84 1.12 2.16 -4.86
N PHE A 85 2.00 2.58 -3.97
CA PHE A 85 2.36 3.99 -3.84
C PHE A 85 3.09 4.53 -5.08
N GLU A 86 4.04 3.77 -5.61
CA GLU A 86 4.84 4.15 -6.78
C GLU A 86 4.00 4.27 -8.06
N PHE A 87 3.17 3.27 -8.35
CA PHE A 87 2.36 3.23 -9.56
C PHE A 87 1.03 4.00 -9.44
N GLY A 88 0.63 4.37 -8.21
CA GLY A 88 -0.57 5.17 -7.93
C GLY A 88 -1.82 4.57 -8.56
N THR A 89 -2.56 5.37 -9.30
CA THR A 89 -3.82 4.94 -9.94
C THR A 89 -3.65 3.91 -11.07
N LYS A 90 -2.41 3.65 -11.50
CA LYS A 90 -2.11 2.64 -12.53
C LYS A 90 -1.98 1.22 -12.00
N LEU A 91 -1.98 1.04 -10.67
CA LEU A 91 -1.95 -0.27 -10.03
C LEU A 91 -3.00 -0.34 -8.92
N SER A 92 -3.96 -1.22 -9.08
CA SER A 92 -5.00 -1.47 -8.09
C SER A 92 -4.90 -2.92 -7.58
N ILE A 93 -4.55 -3.08 -6.31
CA ILE A 93 -4.44 -4.40 -5.68
C ILE A 93 -5.50 -4.50 -4.58
N VAL A 94 -6.38 -5.48 -4.69
CA VAL A 94 -7.33 -5.82 -3.63
C VAL A 94 -6.69 -6.83 -2.69
N LEU A 95 -6.68 -6.49 -1.41
CA LEU A 95 -6.19 -7.35 -0.34
C LEU A 95 -7.30 -8.29 0.11
N VAL A 96 -7.08 -9.59 -0.04
CA VAL A 96 -8.05 -10.65 0.26
C VAL A 96 -7.60 -11.40 1.49
N ASN A 97 -8.16 -11.04 2.65
CA ASN A 97 -7.86 -11.73 3.91
C ASN A 97 -8.56 -13.08 3.97
N ILE A 98 -7.81 -14.17 3.90
CA ILE A 98 -8.32 -15.55 3.88
C ILE A 98 -8.74 -16.09 5.25
N ASP A 99 -8.59 -15.33 6.33
CA ASP A 99 -9.15 -15.71 7.64
C ASP A 99 -10.70 -15.62 7.62
N TYR A 100 -11.28 -14.94 6.63
CA TYR A 100 -12.72 -14.96 6.34
C TYR A 100 -13.05 -16.14 5.42
N ALA A 101 -14.06 -16.91 5.78
CA ALA A 101 -14.43 -18.15 5.06
C ALA A 101 -14.73 -17.91 3.56
N GLU A 102 -15.45 -16.84 3.26
CA GLU A 102 -15.83 -16.47 1.89
C GLU A 102 -14.60 -16.13 1.03
N ASN A 103 -13.61 -15.45 1.62
CA ASN A 103 -12.36 -15.11 0.95
C ASN A 103 -11.47 -16.35 0.76
N TYR A 104 -11.49 -17.27 1.73
CA TYR A 104 -10.79 -18.55 1.59
C TYR A 104 -11.41 -19.41 0.48
N GLU A 105 -12.74 -19.47 0.39
CA GLU A 105 -13.42 -20.13 -0.73
C GLU A 105 -13.08 -19.49 -2.08
N LEU A 106 -12.92 -18.17 -2.11
CA LEU A 106 -12.47 -17.48 -3.32
C LEU A 106 -11.04 -17.90 -3.71
N LEU A 107 -10.12 -18.00 -2.74
CA LEU A 107 -8.76 -18.50 -2.99
C LEU A 107 -8.80 -19.91 -3.59
N ILE A 108 -9.52 -20.84 -2.98
CA ILE A 108 -9.61 -22.22 -3.47
C ILE A 108 -10.16 -22.27 -4.90
N ARG A 109 -11.24 -21.54 -5.19
CA ARG A 109 -11.80 -21.45 -6.56
C ARG A 109 -10.83 -20.85 -7.56
N THR A 110 -10.03 -19.87 -7.12
CA THR A 110 -9.02 -19.25 -7.94
C THR A 110 -7.93 -20.25 -8.29
N GLU A 111 -7.39 -20.95 -7.30
CA GLU A 111 -6.36 -21.97 -7.49
C GLU A 111 -6.85 -23.12 -8.39
N GLU A 112 -8.09 -23.56 -8.21
CA GLU A 112 -8.70 -24.58 -9.06
C GLU A 112 -8.88 -24.08 -10.51
N TYR A 113 -9.34 -22.85 -10.70
CA TYR A 113 -9.51 -22.25 -12.02
C TYR A 113 -8.21 -22.14 -12.81
N TYR A 114 -7.12 -21.75 -12.14
CA TYR A 114 -5.79 -21.66 -12.74
C TYR A 114 -5.03 -23.01 -12.74
N GLY A 115 -5.63 -24.09 -12.22
CA GLY A 115 -5.05 -25.43 -12.25
C GLY A 115 -3.88 -25.63 -11.28
N ILE A 116 -3.82 -24.85 -10.20
CA ILE A 116 -2.78 -24.96 -9.16
C ILE A 116 -3.01 -26.25 -8.37
N LYS A 117 -2.01 -27.12 -8.35
CA LYS A 117 -2.09 -28.38 -7.63
C LYS A 117 -2.02 -28.16 -6.13
N ALA A 118 -2.63 -29.07 -5.36
CA ALA A 118 -2.71 -28.97 -3.91
C ALA A 118 -1.33 -28.83 -3.23
N GLU A 119 -0.31 -29.51 -3.76
CA GLU A 119 1.07 -29.46 -3.26
C GLU A 119 1.81 -28.16 -3.57
N GLU A 120 1.29 -27.35 -4.51
CA GLU A 120 1.85 -26.06 -4.93
C GLU A 120 1.19 -24.88 -4.19
N ARG A 121 0.08 -25.12 -3.50
CA ARG A 121 -0.72 -24.10 -2.83
C ARG A 121 0.00 -23.52 -1.62
N ALA A 122 0.15 -22.22 -1.58
CA ALA A 122 0.74 -21.50 -0.46
C ALA A 122 0.26 -20.04 -0.43
N ILE A 123 0.46 -19.37 0.70
CA ILE A 123 0.24 -17.92 0.83
C ILE A 123 1.56 -17.22 1.21
N PRO A 124 1.74 -15.96 0.78
CA PRO A 124 0.81 -15.17 -0.03
C PRO A 124 0.67 -15.68 -1.47
N THR A 125 -0.51 -15.51 -2.06
CA THR A 125 -0.76 -15.75 -3.49
C THR A 125 -1.21 -14.44 -4.12
N LEU A 126 -0.64 -14.09 -5.28
CA LEU A 126 -1.02 -12.92 -6.05
C LEU A 126 -1.50 -13.34 -7.44
N VAL A 127 -2.64 -12.81 -7.87
CA VAL A 127 -3.23 -13.10 -9.18
C VAL A 127 -3.36 -11.81 -9.96
N VAL A 128 -2.84 -11.79 -11.18
CA VAL A 128 -2.88 -10.63 -12.08
C VAL A 128 -3.06 -11.10 -13.52
N GLY A 129 -4.17 -10.71 -14.15
CA GLY A 129 -4.54 -11.25 -15.47
C GLY A 129 -4.62 -12.78 -15.43
N ASP A 130 -3.82 -13.45 -16.23
CA ASP A 130 -3.75 -14.91 -16.32
C ASP A 130 -2.57 -15.50 -15.50
N GLU A 131 -1.82 -14.67 -14.77
CA GLU A 131 -0.66 -15.08 -13.99
C GLU A 131 -1.01 -15.28 -12.51
N VAL A 132 -0.52 -16.36 -11.92
CA VAL A 132 -0.62 -16.68 -10.49
C VAL A 132 0.78 -16.80 -9.91
N LEU A 133 1.11 -15.93 -8.97
CA LEU A 133 2.41 -15.90 -8.29
C LEU A 133 2.22 -16.43 -6.86
N ILE A 134 2.98 -17.47 -6.50
CA ILE A 134 2.82 -18.18 -5.23
C ILE A 134 4.05 -17.99 -4.34
N GLY A 135 3.82 -17.42 -3.17
CA GLY A 135 4.88 -17.13 -2.20
C GLY A 135 5.56 -15.79 -2.42
N GLY A 136 6.12 -15.26 -1.34
CA GLY A 136 6.68 -13.90 -1.34
C GLY A 136 7.90 -13.72 -2.24
N GLU A 137 8.68 -14.77 -2.48
CA GLU A 137 9.87 -14.70 -3.34
C GLU A 137 9.49 -14.52 -4.82
N GLU A 138 8.57 -15.34 -5.31
CA GLU A 138 8.09 -15.23 -6.69
C GLU A 138 7.38 -13.90 -6.95
N ILE A 139 6.55 -13.46 -5.99
CA ILE A 139 5.88 -12.17 -6.07
C ILE A 139 6.89 -11.03 -6.19
N ARG A 140 7.91 -10.99 -5.34
CA ARG A 140 8.93 -9.93 -5.36
C ARG A 140 9.78 -9.93 -6.63
N SER A 141 10.08 -11.11 -7.16
CA SER A 141 10.94 -11.23 -8.35
C SER A 141 10.23 -10.97 -9.66
N THR A 142 8.90 -11.16 -9.73
CA THR A 142 8.16 -11.23 -11.01
C THR A 142 7.11 -10.13 -11.16
N PHE A 143 6.43 -9.75 -10.09
CA PHE A 143 5.22 -8.92 -10.18
C PHE A 143 5.49 -7.52 -10.74
N ARG A 144 6.63 -6.89 -10.41
CA ARG A 144 6.99 -5.57 -10.96
C ARG A 144 7.03 -5.57 -12.47
N ASP A 145 7.69 -6.56 -13.06
CA ASP A 145 7.82 -6.69 -14.51
C ASP A 145 6.47 -6.86 -15.20
N ILE A 146 5.55 -7.63 -14.56
CA ILE A 146 4.18 -7.80 -15.07
C ILE A 146 3.44 -6.46 -15.06
N VAL A 147 3.54 -5.70 -13.96
CA VAL A 147 2.88 -4.40 -13.84
C VAL A 147 3.39 -3.41 -14.88
N GLU A 148 4.71 -3.27 -15.03
CA GLU A 148 5.33 -2.36 -16.00
C GLU A 148 4.94 -2.70 -17.43
N LYS A 149 5.02 -3.97 -17.81
CA LYS A 149 4.59 -4.46 -19.13
C LYS A 149 3.08 -4.28 -19.34
N GLY A 150 2.29 -4.56 -18.32
CA GLY A 150 0.84 -4.39 -18.35
C GLY A 150 0.42 -2.95 -18.59
N ILE A 151 1.03 -1.98 -17.88
CA ILE A 151 0.78 -0.55 -18.09
C ILE A 151 1.15 -0.13 -19.53
N LEU A 152 2.31 -0.57 -20.02
CA LEU A 152 2.75 -0.28 -21.40
C LEU A 152 1.82 -0.89 -22.46
N ALA A 153 1.19 -2.02 -22.15
CA ALA A 153 0.22 -2.69 -23.03
C ALA A 153 -1.20 -2.07 -22.95
N GLY A 154 -1.43 -1.11 -22.07
CA GLY A 154 -2.73 -0.46 -21.94
C GLY A 154 -3.59 -0.99 -20.81
N GLY A 155 -2.99 -1.65 -19.81
CA GLY A 155 -3.64 -2.18 -18.60
C GLY A 155 -3.78 -3.69 -18.58
N ILE A 156 -4.05 -4.25 -17.39
CA ILE A 156 -4.45 -5.65 -17.19
C ILE A 156 -5.76 -5.63 -16.39
N PRO A 157 -6.85 -6.14 -16.94
CA PRO A 157 -8.14 -6.16 -16.25
C PRO A 157 -8.12 -7.09 -15.02
N TRP A 158 -9.19 -7.06 -14.24
CA TRP A 158 -9.40 -8.03 -13.17
C TRP A 158 -9.26 -9.47 -13.68
N PRO A 159 -8.67 -10.37 -12.87
CA PRO A 159 -8.60 -11.79 -13.20
C PRO A 159 -9.97 -12.38 -13.52
N SER A 160 -10.05 -13.21 -14.56
CA SER A 160 -11.32 -13.80 -15.06
C SER A 160 -11.76 -15.02 -14.22
N ILE A 161 -11.83 -14.86 -12.90
CA ILE A 161 -12.23 -15.93 -11.98
C ILE A 161 -13.77 -16.08 -12.00
N PRO A 162 -14.31 -17.30 -12.13
CA PRO A 162 -15.76 -17.52 -12.11
C PRO A 162 -16.43 -16.98 -10.84
N ASN A 163 -17.50 -16.21 -10.99
CA ASN A 163 -18.27 -15.57 -9.91
C ASN A 163 -17.43 -14.63 -9.01
N PHE A 164 -16.33 -14.11 -9.50
CA PHE A 164 -15.57 -13.07 -8.83
C PHE A 164 -16.26 -11.71 -9.00
N ASP A 165 -16.36 -10.99 -7.89
CA ASP A 165 -16.81 -9.60 -7.86
C ASP A 165 -15.95 -8.85 -6.84
N PRO A 166 -15.09 -7.91 -7.28
CA PRO A 166 -14.19 -7.20 -6.38
C PRO A 166 -14.93 -6.40 -5.29
N ASN A 167 -16.21 -6.07 -5.49
CA ASN A 167 -17.03 -5.37 -4.51
C ASN A 167 -17.52 -6.27 -3.36
N LYS A 168 -17.34 -7.58 -3.46
CA LYS A 168 -17.78 -8.57 -2.46
C LYS A 168 -16.66 -9.11 -1.58
N ILE A 169 -15.46 -8.59 -1.73
CA ILE A 169 -14.34 -8.91 -0.82
C ILE A 169 -14.65 -8.33 0.57
N ILE A 170 -14.45 -9.15 1.60
CA ILE A 170 -14.73 -8.84 3.00
C ILE A 170 -13.44 -8.38 3.70
#